data_bedb7380759cf8957614f1e3204c005b
#
_entry.id   bedb7380759cf8957614f1e3204c005b
#
_cell.length_a   1.000
_cell.length_b   1.000
_cell.length_c   1.000
_cell.angle_alpha   90.00
_cell.angle_beta   90.00
_cell.angle_gamma   90.00
#
_symmetry.space_group_name_H-M   'P 1'
#
loop_
_entity.id
_entity.type
_entity.pdbx_description
1 polymer ?
#
loop_
_entity_poly.entity_id
_entity_poly.type
_entity_poly.pdbx_seq_one_letter_code
_entity_poly.pdbx_strand_id
1 'polypeptide(L)'
;MTTFLAKGELNEMEEQGLIQSFEYTYELAWTTLKDFFEDQGESAIFGSRDAFRLAFKRGLIEEGEVWMDMIKSRALTSHTYNEQTAKAIAQSIRGTFFPEFVKLRARLETLTRQTG
;
A
#
# COMPACT_ATOMS: atom_id res chain seq x y z
N MET A 1 5.31 -5.51 9.33
CA MET A 1 4.78 -6.40 8.28
C MET A 1 5.65 -7.63 8.00
N THR A 2 6.97 -7.48 7.88
CA THR A 2 7.85 -8.59 7.51
C THR A 2 7.77 -9.77 8.47
N THR A 3 7.69 -9.54 9.80
CA THR A 3 7.58 -10.60 10.80
C THR A 3 6.35 -11.47 10.59
N PHE A 4 5.21 -10.86 10.26
CA PHE A 4 3.96 -11.59 10.01
C PHE A 4 4.00 -12.36 8.70
N LEU A 5 4.74 -11.87 7.71
CA LEU A 5 4.82 -12.50 6.39
C LEU A 5 5.58 -13.82 6.43
N ALA A 6 6.55 -13.96 7.36
CA ALA A 6 7.35 -15.18 7.48
C ALA A 6 6.61 -16.31 8.16
N LYS A 7 5.53 -16.05 8.87
CA LYS A 7 4.74 -17.04 9.58
C LYS A 7 3.72 -17.68 8.64
N GLY A 8 3.39 -18.95 8.80
CA GLY A 8 2.39 -19.66 8.01
C GLY A 8 0.98 -19.13 8.29
N GLU A 9 0.19 -19.85 9.06
CA GLU A 9 -1.16 -19.42 9.44
C GLU A 9 -1.10 -18.46 10.62
N LEU A 10 -1.81 -17.34 10.51
CA LEU A 10 -1.84 -16.31 11.56
C LEU A 10 -3.02 -16.54 12.50
N ASN A 11 -2.81 -16.27 13.78
CA ASN A 11 -3.93 -16.20 14.72
C ASN A 11 -4.64 -14.84 14.59
N GLU A 12 -5.74 -14.67 15.29
CA GLU A 12 -6.58 -13.48 15.19
C GLU A 12 -5.80 -12.20 15.56
N MET A 13 -5.02 -12.26 16.63
CA MET A 13 -4.22 -11.11 17.07
C MET A 13 -3.18 -10.73 16.02
N GLU A 14 -2.54 -11.71 15.42
CA GLU A 14 -1.54 -11.51 14.37
C GLU A 14 -2.17 -10.94 13.11
N GLU A 15 -3.38 -11.41 12.74
CA GLU A 15 -4.12 -10.85 11.62
C GLU A 15 -4.41 -9.37 11.84
N GLN A 16 -4.85 -8.99 13.03
CA GLN A 16 -5.11 -7.60 13.36
C GLN A 16 -3.84 -6.74 13.30
N GLY A 17 -2.74 -7.27 13.80
CA GLY A 17 -1.45 -6.58 13.71
C GLY A 17 -1.00 -6.36 12.28
N LEU A 18 -1.19 -7.37 11.42
CA LEU A 18 -0.86 -7.28 10.00
C LEU A 18 -1.73 -6.23 9.30
N ILE A 19 -3.03 -6.21 9.60
CA ILE A 19 -3.96 -5.24 9.02
C ILE A 19 -3.59 -3.81 9.43
N GLN A 20 -3.25 -3.60 10.71
CA GLN A 20 -2.79 -2.29 11.18
C GLN A 20 -1.50 -1.85 10.48
N SER A 21 -0.57 -2.78 10.28
CA SER A 21 0.66 -2.50 9.52
C SER A 21 0.36 -2.12 8.08
N PHE A 22 -0.62 -2.78 7.47
CA PHE A 22 -1.06 -2.44 6.12
C PHE A 22 -1.66 -1.04 6.08
N GLU A 23 -2.52 -0.69 7.03
CA GLU A 23 -3.12 0.64 7.09
C GLU A 23 -2.04 1.73 7.18
N TYR A 24 -1.07 1.54 8.07
CA TYR A 24 0.04 2.47 8.22
C TYR A 24 0.87 2.59 6.94
N THR A 25 1.24 1.45 6.36
CA THR A 25 2.07 1.40 5.14
C THR A 25 1.34 2.05 3.96
N TYR A 26 0.03 1.78 3.84
CA TYR A 26 -0.79 2.38 2.80
C TYR A 26 -0.83 3.91 2.90
N GLU A 27 -1.08 4.43 4.10
CA GLU A 27 -1.10 5.88 4.32
C GLU A 27 0.26 6.50 4.03
N LEU A 28 1.33 5.85 4.47
CA LEU A 28 2.69 6.32 4.20
C LEU A 28 2.99 6.33 2.69
N ALA A 29 2.56 5.29 1.98
CA ALA A 29 2.81 5.17 0.55
C ALA A 29 2.17 6.31 -0.23
N TRP A 30 0.89 6.57 -0.04
CA TRP A 30 0.22 7.60 -0.84
C TRP A 30 0.63 9.02 -0.43
N THR A 31 0.90 9.27 0.84
CA THR A 31 1.36 10.60 1.27
C THR A 31 2.78 10.88 0.79
N THR A 32 3.64 9.87 0.76
CA THR A 32 4.98 10.00 0.19
C THR A 32 4.91 10.30 -1.30
N LEU A 33 4.03 9.61 -2.03
CA LEU A 33 3.80 9.89 -3.46
C LEU A 33 3.29 11.31 -3.67
N LYS A 34 2.35 11.74 -2.84
CA LYS A 34 1.83 13.11 -2.91
C LYS A 34 2.96 14.13 -2.76
N ASP A 35 3.79 13.99 -1.73
CA ASP A 35 4.91 14.88 -1.50
C ASP A 35 5.89 14.87 -2.67
N PHE A 36 6.20 13.70 -3.19
CA PHE A 36 7.09 13.53 -4.33
C PHE A 36 6.56 14.28 -5.56
N PHE A 37 5.28 14.13 -5.86
CA PHE A 37 4.68 14.80 -7.02
C PHE A 37 4.52 16.30 -6.81
N GLU A 38 4.19 16.73 -5.61
CA GLU A 38 4.09 18.15 -5.31
C GLU A 38 5.43 18.86 -5.46
N ASP A 39 6.51 18.21 -5.10
CA ASP A 39 7.86 18.72 -5.32
C ASP A 39 8.18 18.88 -6.82
N GLN A 40 7.49 18.13 -7.68
CA GLN A 40 7.64 18.22 -9.13
C GLN A 40 6.64 19.19 -9.77
N GLY A 41 5.89 19.93 -8.96
CA GLY A 41 4.94 20.93 -9.45
C GLY A 41 3.54 20.41 -9.69
N GLU A 42 3.25 19.17 -9.32
CA GLU A 42 1.90 18.63 -9.45
C GLU A 42 0.99 19.20 -8.35
N SER A 43 -0.29 19.30 -8.68
CA SER A 43 -1.32 19.76 -7.75
C SER A 43 -2.56 18.88 -7.88
N ALA A 44 -3.58 19.15 -7.09
CA ALA A 44 -4.86 18.43 -7.13
C ALA A 44 -4.74 16.95 -6.75
N ILE A 45 -3.83 16.63 -5.83
CA ILE A 45 -3.74 15.28 -5.25
C ILE A 45 -4.45 15.33 -3.90
N PHE A 46 -5.71 14.91 -3.87
CA PHE A 46 -6.59 15.08 -2.71
C PHE A 46 -6.71 13.81 -1.86
N GLY A 47 -6.19 12.68 -2.33
CA GLY A 47 -6.28 11.42 -1.62
C GLY A 47 -5.47 10.32 -2.28
N SER A 48 -5.56 9.12 -1.71
CA SER A 48 -4.78 7.99 -2.16
C SER A 48 -5.08 7.58 -3.61
N ARG A 49 -6.35 7.64 -4.02
CA ARG A 49 -6.72 7.28 -5.39
C ARG A 49 -6.01 8.16 -6.41
N ASP A 50 -5.99 9.47 -6.16
CA ASP A 50 -5.30 10.41 -7.04
C ASP A 50 -3.80 10.14 -7.10
N ALA A 51 -3.19 9.89 -5.93
CA ALA A 51 -1.77 9.61 -5.85
C ALA A 51 -1.40 8.34 -6.62
N PHE A 52 -2.15 7.26 -6.45
CA PHE A 52 -1.86 5.99 -7.14
C PHE A 52 -2.15 6.06 -8.63
N ARG A 53 -3.18 6.77 -9.05
CA ARG A 53 -3.46 6.97 -10.48
C ARG A 53 -2.32 7.73 -11.15
N LEU A 54 -1.83 8.78 -10.52
CA LEU A 54 -0.71 9.55 -11.06
C LEU A 54 0.57 8.72 -11.08
N ALA A 55 0.81 7.93 -10.02
CA ALA A 55 1.96 7.04 -9.96
C ALA A 55 1.93 6.01 -11.10
N PHE A 56 0.77 5.45 -11.39
CA PHE A 56 0.60 4.54 -12.52
C PHE A 56 0.87 5.25 -13.85
N LYS A 57 0.31 6.42 -14.03
CA LYS A 57 0.49 7.24 -15.24
C LYS A 57 1.95 7.58 -15.48
N ARG A 58 2.71 7.84 -14.41
CA ARG A 58 4.14 8.23 -14.48
C ARG A 58 5.08 7.02 -14.44
N GLY A 59 4.55 5.79 -14.38
CA GLY A 59 5.36 4.58 -14.42
C GLY A 59 6.03 4.21 -13.11
N LEU A 60 5.65 4.82 -11.98
CA LEU A 60 6.19 4.44 -10.68
C LEU A 60 5.60 3.13 -10.17
N ILE A 61 4.38 2.82 -10.57
CA ILE A 61 3.72 1.54 -10.28
C ILE A 61 3.24 0.95 -11.60
N GLU A 62 3.27 -0.37 -11.71
CA GLU A 62 2.91 -1.08 -12.94
C GLU A 62 1.62 -1.87 -12.81
N GLU A 63 1.38 -2.46 -11.62
CA GLU A 63 0.22 -3.30 -11.35
C GLU A 63 -0.97 -2.47 -10.87
N GLY A 64 -1.54 -1.68 -11.77
CA GLY A 64 -2.61 -0.74 -11.44
C GLY A 64 -3.82 -1.39 -10.79
N GLU A 65 -4.19 -2.61 -11.24
CA GLU A 65 -5.32 -3.35 -10.66
C GLU A 65 -5.08 -3.71 -9.21
N VAL A 66 -3.84 -4.11 -8.86
CA VAL A 66 -3.47 -4.43 -7.49
C VAL A 66 -3.62 -3.20 -6.60
N TRP A 67 -3.16 -2.05 -7.08
CA TRP A 67 -3.26 -0.80 -6.32
C TRP A 67 -4.71 -0.36 -6.14
N MET A 68 -5.57 -0.59 -7.13
CA MET A 68 -7.00 -0.34 -6.97
C MET A 68 -7.62 -1.29 -5.94
N ASP A 69 -7.17 -2.55 -5.92
CA ASP A 69 -7.61 -3.52 -4.91
C ASP A 69 -7.15 -3.11 -3.52
N MET A 70 -5.95 -2.53 -3.38
CA MET A 70 -5.49 -1.98 -2.11
C MET A 70 -6.43 -0.88 -1.59
N ILE A 71 -6.90 -0.01 -2.46
CA ILE A 71 -7.85 1.05 -2.10
C ILE A 71 -9.13 0.44 -1.52
N LYS A 72 -9.65 -0.60 -2.19
CA LYS A 72 -10.84 -1.32 -1.73
C LYS A 72 -10.60 -1.98 -0.39
N SER A 73 -9.47 -2.67 -0.24
CA SER A 73 -9.12 -3.36 1.00
C SER A 73 -8.92 -2.38 2.15
N ARG A 74 -8.30 -1.24 1.89
CA ARG A 74 -8.13 -0.19 2.90
C ARG A 74 -9.48 0.30 3.43
N ALA A 75 -10.45 0.48 2.54
CA ALA A 75 -11.80 0.86 2.95
C ALA A 75 -12.44 -0.22 3.81
N LEU A 76 -12.17 -1.50 3.53
CA LEU A 76 -12.71 -2.62 4.28
C LEU A 76 -12.03 -2.87 5.62
N THR A 77 -10.90 -2.22 5.91
CA THR A 77 -10.23 -2.40 7.21
C THR A 77 -11.07 -1.91 8.38
N SER A 78 -12.07 -1.08 8.15
CA SER A 78 -13.04 -0.68 9.17
C SER A 78 -14.07 -1.76 9.48
N HIS A 79 -14.10 -2.84 8.73
CA HIS A 79 -15.05 -3.95 8.87
C HIS A 79 -14.39 -5.27 9.29
N THR A 80 -13.23 -5.22 9.92
CA THR A 80 -12.47 -6.41 10.31
C THR A 80 -13.04 -7.11 11.54
N TYR A 81 -14.11 -6.59 12.12
CA TYR A 81 -14.91 -7.34 13.08
C TYR A 81 -15.52 -8.61 12.43
N ASN A 82 -15.65 -8.62 11.11
CA ASN A 82 -16.04 -9.81 10.35
C ASN A 82 -14.79 -10.63 10.09
N GLU A 83 -14.77 -11.85 10.62
CA GLU A 83 -13.60 -12.72 10.54
C GLU A 83 -13.21 -13.07 9.09
N GLN A 84 -14.20 -13.29 8.23
CA GLN A 84 -13.93 -13.61 6.82
C GLN A 84 -13.29 -12.43 6.10
N THR A 85 -13.76 -11.22 6.40
CA THR A 85 -13.17 -9.99 5.85
C THR A 85 -11.72 -9.83 6.30
N ALA A 86 -11.46 -10.02 7.60
CA ALA A 86 -10.12 -9.92 8.15
C ALA A 86 -9.16 -10.91 7.50
N LYS A 87 -9.59 -12.18 7.35
CA LYS A 87 -8.77 -13.21 6.71
C LYS A 87 -8.47 -12.90 5.25
N ALA A 88 -9.47 -12.45 4.51
CA ALA A 88 -9.31 -12.11 3.10
C ALA A 88 -8.32 -10.96 2.91
N ILE A 89 -8.42 -9.92 3.74
CA ILE A 89 -7.49 -8.79 3.71
C ILE A 89 -6.07 -9.26 4.05
N ALA A 90 -5.92 -10.05 5.12
CA ALA A 90 -4.61 -10.56 5.52
C ALA A 90 -3.95 -11.39 4.43
N GLN A 91 -4.69 -12.24 3.74
CA GLN A 91 -4.19 -13.03 2.62
C GLN A 91 -3.73 -12.14 1.46
N SER A 92 -4.49 -11.10 1.14
CA SER A 92 -4.13 -10.17 0.08
C SER A 92 -2.87 -9.39 0.43
N ILE A 93 -2.71 -8.97 1.69
CA ILE A 93 -1.51 -8.26 2.14
C ILE A 93 -0.28 -9.13 1.95
N ARG A 94 -0.34 -10.39 2.42
CA ARG A 94 0.81 -11.29 2.40
C ARG A 94 1.20 -11.70 0.98
N GLY A 95 0.21 -12.00 0.14
CA GLY A 95 0.46 -12.58 -1.17
C GLY A 95 0.59 -11.58 -2.31
N THR A 96 -0.10 -10.43 -2.20
CA THR A 96 -0.27 -9.52 -3.33
C THR A 96 0.21 -8.11 -3.02
N PHE A 97 -0.17 -7.54 -1.88
CA PHE A 97 0.08 -6.12 -1.62
C PHE A 97 1.51 -5.84 -1.17
N PHE A 98 2.06 -6.67 -0.30
CA PHE A 98 3.40 -6.44 0.23
C PHE A 98 4.46 -6.34 -0.87
N PRO A 99 4.49 -7.25 -1.87
CA PRO A 99 5.46 -7.13 -2.96
C PRO A 99 5.38 -5.80 -3.70
N GLU A 100 4.17 -5.24 -3.84
CA GLU A 100 4.00 -3.96 -4.52
C GLU A 100 4.56 -2.80 -3.71
N PHE A 101 4.41 -2.81 -2.40
CA PHE A 101 5.03 -1.80 -1.54
C PHE A 101 6.55 -1.85 -1.63
N VAL A 102 7.13 -3.05 -1.68
CA VAL A 102 8.58 -3.23 -1.83
C VAL A 102 9.06 -2.64 -3.15
N LYS A 103 8.36 -2.93 -4.24
CA LYS A 103 8.68 -2.38 -5.56
C LYS A 103 8.62 -0.86 -5.58
N LEU A 104 7.57 -0.28 -5.00
CA LEU A 104 7.40 1.16 -4.95
C LEU A 104 8.53 1.82 -4.15
N ARG A 105 8.85 1.26 -2.99
CA ARG A 105 9.94 1.77 -2.17
C ARG A 105 11.26 1.79 -2.94
N ALA A 106 11.58 0.69 -3.60
CA ALA A 106 12.81 0.58 -4.40
C ALA A 106 12.82 1.62 -5.53
N ARG A 107 11.69 1.82 -6.19
CA ARG A 107 11.56 2.78 -7.28
C ARG A 107 11.77 4.22 -6.79
N LEU A 108 11.15 4.57 -5.67
CA LEU A 108 11.30 5.92 -5.09
C LEU A 108 12.72 6.17 -4.60
N GLU A 109 13.37 5.18 -4.00
CA GLU A 109 14.76 5.28 -3.59
C GLU A 109 15.69 5.55 -4.79
N THR A 110 15.45 4.84 -5.90
CA THR A 110 16.22 5.04 -7.14
C THR A 110 16.04 6.45 -7.66
N LEU A 111 14.81 6.94 -7.72
CA LEU A 111 14.52 8.28 -8.24
C LEU A 111 15.11 9.37 -7.34
N THR A 112 15.05 9.19 -6.04
CA THR A 112 15.63 10.13 -5.07
C THR A 112 17.15 10.22 -5.24
N ARG A 113 17.83 9.09 -5.45
CA ARG A 113 19.27 9.07 -5.72
C ARG A 113 19.65 9.79 -7.01
N GLN A 114 18.81 9.67 -8.04
CA GLN A 114 19.04 10.33 -9.33
C GLN A 114 18.89 11.84 -9.25
N THR A 115 18.00 12.32 -8.40
CA THR A 115 17.72 13.74 -8.26
C THR A 115 18.51 14.41 -7.14
N GLY A 116 19.03 13.63 -6.24
CA GLY A 116 19.79 14.10 -5.09
C GLY A 116 21.27 14.07 -5.32
#